data_86732355446363ae8ea40c17ceb51bc1
#
_entry.id   86732355446363ae8ea40c17ceb51bc1
#
_cell.length_a   1.000
_cell.length_b   1.000
_cell.length_c   1.000
_cell.angle_alpha   90.00
_cell.angle_beta   90.00
_cell.angle_gamma   90.00
#
_symmetry.space_group_name_H-M   'P 1'
#
loop_
_entity.id
_entity.type
_entity.pdbx_description
1 polymer ?
#
loop_
_entity_poly.entity_id
_entity_poly.type
_entity_poly.pdbx_seq_one_letter_code
_entity_poly.pdbx_strand_id
1 'polypeptide(L)'
;MNIENSKGTLQNLLLKVQEQNNRSADFLASTANLQKHSDADGNPQIIIEATGGEPTRILDVNDHAFGQIAQNVEIDTRTARRLQEKVPHEYDATINALWDKEPTSRMVRTFLDNDETTGVVRAFVSDKFKTFDNINLLNSSLPQLMDSPADWQVVNGTVTDKRLYLRLKSEAQTGVAAVGDKMANGIGLSNSEVGAGSVSVYQTIWTLACLNGMQTENRNRSSHITSARDSADYGLLSGEAKDADNHALELKLRDLVKAYASRETFDEVLDKMNRAHGDIIEGDFHEIPERVGTVLKLTKKENTDILNGLMATIGQSGYEHGKPLTRATMVNAVTAVANNCDADDVDMWQQRGGKLLNLNDRDWNRIAA
;
A
#
# COMPACT_ATOMS: atom_id res chain seq x y z
N MET A 1 -16.20 -12.06 14.61
CA MET A 1 -14.82 -12.55 14.40
C MET A 1 -14.20 -12.72 15.76
N ASN A 2 -13.69 -13.89 16.12
CA ASN A 2 -13.20 -14.13 17.49
C ASN A 2 -11.96 -13.30 17.78
N ILE A 3 -11.86 -12.71 18.98
CA ILE A 3 -10.71 -11.92 19.47
C ILE A 3 -9.39 -12.72 19.38
N GLU A 4 -9.45 -14.05 19.51
CA GLU A 4 -8.30 -14.94 19.34
C GLU A 4 -7.72 -14.94 17.91
N ASN A 5 -8.56 -14.86 16.88
CA ASN A 5 -8.10 -14.80 15.49
C ASN A 5 -7.42 -13.45 15.15
N SER A 6 -7.89 -12.35 15.76
CA SER A 6 -7.27 -11.03 15.51
C SER A 6 -5.90 -10.89 16.20
N LYS A 7 -5.75 -11.38 17.43
CA LYS A 7 -4.45 -11.39 18.13
C LYS A 7 -3.42 -12.28 17.44
N GLY A 8 -3.83 -13.47 16.98
CA GLY A 8 -2.97 -14.34 16.20
C GLY A 8 -2.50 -13.69 14.91
N THR A 9 -3.36 -12.95 14.22
CA THR A 9 -3.00 -12.24 12.97
C THR A 9 -1.97 -11.13 13.22
N LEU A 10 -2.11 -10.33 14.28
CA LEU A 10 -1.13 -9.29 14.62
C LEU A 10 0.20 -9.91 15.07
N GLN A 11 0.16 -10.93 15.91
CA GLN A 11 1.36 -11.63 16.37
C GLN A 11 2.14 -12.25 15.20
N ASN A 12 1.46 -12.91 14.28
CA ASN A 12 2.08 -13.49 13.09
C ASN A 12 2.70 -12.41 12.19
N LEU A 13 2.02 -11.27 12.03
CA LEU A 13 2.57 -10.13 11.29
C LEU A 13 3.86 -9.60 11.94
N LEU A 14 3.84 -9.40 13.26
CA LEU A 14 5.00 -8.91 14.01
C LEU A 14 6.19 -9.87 13.92
N LEU A 15 5.96 -11.17 14.06
CA LEU A 15 6.99 -12.19 13.92
C LEU A 15 7.60 -12.17 12.51
N LYS A 16 6.77 -12.08 11.47
CA LYS A 16 7.24 -12.00 10.09
C LYS A 16 8.06 -10.74 9.83
N VAL A 17 7.60 -9.58 10.33
CA VAL A 17 8.33 -8.31 10.18
C VAL A 17 9.65 -8.36 10.92
N GLN A 18 9.70 -8.94 12.12
CA GLN A 18 10.94 -9.11 12.89
C GLN A 18 11.91 -10.06 12.19
N GLU A 19 11.44 -11.18 11.64
CA GLU A 19 12.26 -12.09 10.85
C GLU A 19 12.86 -11.38 9.62
N GLN A 20 12.03 -10.65 8.86
CA GLN A 20 12.48 -9.87 7.71
C GLN A 20 13.51 -8.81 8.10
N ASN A 21 13.28 -8.11 9.22
CA ASN A 21 14.22 -7.11 9.72
C ASN A 21 15.56 -7.71 10.09
N ASN A 22 15.57 -8.89 10.72
CA ASN A 22 16.80 -9.59 11.10
C ASN A 22 17.63 -10.07 9.88
N ARG A 23 16.97 -10.36 8.76
CA ARG A 23 17.61 -10.81 7.51
C ARG A 23 17.92 -9.63 6.56
N SER A 24 17.45 -8.44 6.87
CA SER A 24 17.60 -7.26 5.99
C SER A 24 19.04 -6.79 5.94
N ALA A 25 19.58 -6.66 4.74
CA ALA A 25 20.88 -6.05 4.47
C ALA A 25 20.78 -5.18 3.20
N ASP A 26 21.39 -3.99 3.26
CA ASP A 26 21.38 -3.05 2.16
C ASP A 26 22.81 -2.81 1.66
N PHE A 27 23.01 -2.94 0.34
CA PHE A 27 24.30 -2.74 -0.30
C PHE A 27 24.24 -1.52 -1.21
N LEU A 28 25.14 -0.57 -0.98
CA LEU A 28 25.33 0.54 -1.89
C LEU A 28 26.46 0.19 -2.86
N ALA A 29 26.10 0.01 -4.14
CA ALA A 29 27.06 -0.44 -5.15
C ALA A 29 26.89 0.34 -6.47
N SER A 30 28.01 0.52 -7.17
CA SER A 30 27.94 0.87 -8.61
C SER A 30 27.50 -0.34 -9.41
N THR A 31 26.66 -0.14 -10.42
CA THR A 31 26.21 -1.24 -11.31
C THR A 31 27.41 -1.89 -12.03
N ALA A 32 28.52 -1.17 -12.25
CA ALA A 32 29.75 -1.77 -12.77
C ALA A 32 30.41 -2.82 -11.84
N ASN A 33 30.03 -2.86 -10.56
CA ASN A 33 30.51 -3.84 -9.59
C ASN A 33 29.45 -4.91 -9.28
N LEU A 34 28.37 -4.94 -10.04
CA LEU A 34 27.32 -5.94 -9.98
C LEU A 34 27.31 -6.77 -11.25
N GLN A 35 26.95 -8.02 -11.16
CA GLN A 35 26.76 -8.88 -12.31
C GLN A 35 25.34 -9.45 -12.31
N LYS A 36 24.59 -9.15 -13.35
CA LYS A 36 23.34 -9.87 -13.63
C LYS A 36 23.69 -11.26 -14.13
N HIS A 37 23.09 -12.26 -13.54
CA HIS A 37 23.30 -13.67 -13.85
C HIS A 37 21.98 -14.42 -13.90
N SER A 38 21.95 -15.53 -14.60
CA SER A 38 20.83 -16.49 -14.57
C SER A 38 21.37 -17.86 -14.15
N ASP A 39 20.67 -18.51 -13.23
CA ASP A 39 21.01 -19.88 -12.84
C ASP A 39 20.79 -20.89 -13.97
N ALA A 40 21.03 -22.17 -13.69
CA ALA A 40 20.88 -23.26 -14.68
C ALA A 40 19.44 -23.42 -15.20
N ASP A 41 18.43 -22.99 -14.42
CA ASP A 41 17.02 -23.04 -14.76
C ASP A 41 16.53 -21.73 -15.42
N GLY A 42 17.42 -20.72 -15.57
CA GLY A 42 17.11 -19.42 -16.16
C GLY A 42 16.51 -18.42 -15.17
N ASN A 43 16.55 -18.67 -13.85
CA ASN A 43 16.07 -17.72 -12.84
C ASN A 43 17.06 -16.56 -12.68
N PRO A 44 16.55 -15.31 -12.52
CA PRO A 44 17.41 -14.14 -12.42
C PRO A 44 18.13 -14.05 -11.08
N GLN A 45 19.42 -13.77 -11.11
CA GLN A 45 20.29 -13.55 -9.95
C GLN A 45 21.11 -12.27 -10.12
N ILE A 46 21.56 -11.72 -9.00
CA ILE A 46 22.58 -10.67 -8.93
C ILE A 46 23.78 -11.23 -8.14
N ILE A 47 24.95 -11.09 -8.74
CA ILE A 47 26.22 -11.36 -8.05
C ILE A 47 26.77 -10.01 -7.58
N ILE A 48 27.09 -9.94 -6.29
CA ILE A 48 27.83 -8.83 -5.66
C ILE A 48 29.23 -9.37 -5.37
N GLU A 49 30.23 -8.88 -6.09
CA GLU A 49 31.59 -9.39 -5.95
C GLU A 49 32.22 -9.01 -4.60
N ALA A 50 33.11 -9.87 -4.13
CA ALA A 50 33.87 -9.65 -2.91
C ALA A 50 34.70 -8.37 -2.98
N THR A 51 34.52 -7.48 -2.01
CA THR A 51 35.30 -6.24 -1.88
C THR A 51 35.67 -6.01 -0.42
N GLY A 52 36.92 -5.61 -0.15
CA GLY A 52 37.33 -5.18 1.20
C GLY A 52 37.24 -6.26 2.30
N GLY A 53 37.27 -7.54 1.92
CA GLY A 53 37.16 -8.68 2.88
C GLY A 53 35.72 -9.22 3.04
N GLU A 54 34.74 -8.62 2.40
CA GLU A 54 33.38 -9.16 2.33
C GLU A 54 33.31 -10.31 1.31
N PRO A 55 32.48 -11.35 1.56
CA PRO A 55 32.33 -12.47 0.62
C PRO A 55 31.60 -12.08 -0.64
N THR A 56 31.83 -12.83 -1.73
CA THR A 56 30.94 -12.79 -2.91
C THR A 56 29.56 -13.30 -2.53
N ARG A 57 28.50 -12.59 -2.96
CA ARG A 57 27.12 -12.97 -2.73
C ARG A 57 26.44 -13.29 -4.06
N ILE A 58 25.68 -14.38 -4.07
CA ILE A 58 24.83 -14.78 -5.20
C ILE A 58 23.40 -14.76 -4.71
N LEU A 59 22.63 -13.79 -5.18
CA LEU A 59 21.32 -13.47 -4.64
C LEU A 59 20.25 -13.65 -5.71
N ASP A 60 19.21 -14.41 -5.42
CA ASP A 60 18.04 -14.51 -6.26
C ASP A 60 17.34 -13.16 -6.38
N VAL A 61 16.64 -12.90 -7.48
CA VAL A 61 15.95 -11.63 -7.71
C VAL A 61 14.45 -11.86 -7.70
N ASN A 62 13.74 -11.23 -6.75
CA ASN A 62 12.29 -11.29 -6.76
C ASN A 62 11.68 -10.48 -7.93
N ASP A 63 10.40 -10.70 -8.17
CA ASP A 63 9.65 -10.12 -9.27
C ASP A 63 9.62 -8.57 -9.28
N HIS A 64 9.59 -7.98 -8.09
CA HIS A 64 9.61 -6.52 -7.94
C HIS A 64 10.99 -5.93 -8.29
N ALA A 65 12.06 -6.47 -7.71
CA ALA A 65 13.42 -6.04 -7.99
C ALA A 65 13.80 -6.29 -9.46
N PHE A 66 13.33 -7.39 -10.06
CA PHE A 66 13.52 -7.67 -11.48
C PHE A 66 12.97 -6.52 -12.37
N GLY A 67 11.77 -6.04 -12.07
CA GLY A 67 11.19 -4.90 -12.77
C GLY A 67 12.01 -3.62 -12.60
N GLN A 68 12.56 -3.38 -11.41
CA GLN A 68 13.41 -2.21 -11.13
C GLN A 68 14.78 -2.29 -11.84
N ILE A 69 15.36 -3.47 -11.95
CA ILE A 69 16.60 -3.72 -12.71
C ILE A 69 16.36 -3.42 -14.20
N ALA A 70 15.27 -3.93 -14.77
CA ALA A 70 14.91 -3.66 -16.16
C ALA A 70 14.70 -2.16 -16.42
N GLN A 71 13.99 -1.46 -15.52
CA GLN A 71 13.78 -0.02 -15.60
C GLN A 71 15.08 0.78 -15.48
N ASN A 72 16.06 0.31 -14.72
CA ASN A 72 17.35 0.97 -14.58
C ASN A 72 18.10 1.11 -15.92
N VAL A 73 17.89 0.16 -16.82
CA VAL A 73 18.48 0.14 -18.19
C VAL A 73 17.43 0.50 -19.26
N GLU A 74 16.32 1.13 -18.87
CA GLU A 74 15.26 1.61 -19.76
C GLU A 74 14.57 0.50 -20.59
N ILE A 75 14.59 -0.74 -20.13
CA ILE A 75 13.85 -1.86 -20.73
C ILE A 75 12.50 -2.00 -20.01
N ASP A 76 11.40 -2.03 -20.79
CA ASP A 76 10.07 -2.27 -20.17
C ASP A 76 9.99 -3.68 -19.57
N THR A 77 9.31 -3.80 -18.44
CA THR A 77 9.26 -5.03 -17.64
C THR A 77 8.69 -6.22 -18.41
N ARG A 78 7.75 -6.01 -19.32
CA ARG A 78 7.15 -7.09 -20.13
C ARG A 78 8.17 -7.66 -21.13
N THR A 79 8.91 -6.78 -21.82
CA THR A 79 9.99 -7.17 -22.71
C THR A 79 11.11 -7.87 -21.94
N ALA A 80 11.52 -7.32 -20.79
CA ALA A 80 12.51 -7.94 -19.92
C ALA A 80 12.14 -9.36 -19.50
N ARG A 81 10.87 -9.58 -19.06
CA ARG A 81 10.38 -10.93 -18.71
C ARG A 81 10.44 -11.90 -19.88
N ARG A 82 10.06 -11.43 -21.09
CA ARG A 82 10.15 -12.26 -22.30
C ARG A 82 11.59 -12.63 -22.64
N LEU A 83 12.54 -11.69 -22.50
CA LEU A 83 13.96 -11.96 -22.72
C LEU A 83 14.50 -12.94 -21.69
N GLN A 84 14.18 -12.73 -20.39
CA GLN A 84 14.58 -13.65 -19.31
C GLN A 84 14.07 -15.08 -19.54
N GLU A 85 12.84 -15.24 -20.02
CA GLU A 85 12.25 -16.56 -20.30
C GLU A 85 12.86 -17.25 -21.53
N LYS A 86 13.16 -16.50 -22.60
CA LYS A 86 13.53 -17.07 -23.90
C LYS A 86 15.04 -17.14 -24.14
N VAL A 87 15.78 -16.18 -23.62
CA VAL A 87 17.23 -15.99 -23.87
C VAL A 87 17.91 -15.41 -22.63
N PRO A 88 17.87 -16.12 -21.48
CA PRO A 88 18.33 -15.57 -20.19
C PRO A 88 19.78 -15.11 -20.23
N HIS A 89 20.69 -15.87 -20.81
CA HIS A 89 22.13 -15.53 -20.81
C HIS A 89 22.46 -14.35 -21.74
N GLU A 90 21.77 -14.22 -22.87
CA GLU A 90 21.92 -13.05 -23.76
C GLU A 90 21.32 -11.80 -23.11
N TYR A 91 20.25 -11.96 -22.35
CA TYR A 91 19.67 -10.87 -21.56
C TYR A 91 20.64 -10.46 -20.44
N ASP A 92 21.27 -11.39 -19.74
CA ASP A 92 22.30 -11.11 -18.73
C ASP A 92 23.47 -10.32 -19.34
N ALA A 93 23.98 -10.78 -20.49
CA ALA A 93 25.07 -10.12 -21.19
C ALA A 93 24.68 -8.69 -21.62
N THR A 94 23.41 -8.48 -22.03
CA THR A 94 22.91 -7.15 -22.43
C THR A 94 22.86 -6.22 -21.22
N ILE A 95 22.32 -6.65 -20.08
CA ILE A 95 22.26 -5.84 -18.86
C ILE A 95 23.67 -5.46 -18.38
N ASN A 96 24.57 -6.45 -18.31
CA ASN A 96 25.94 -6.24 -17.87
C ASN A 96 26.69 -5.24 -18.78
N ALA A 97 26.55 -5.37 -20.10
CA ALA A 97 27.15 -4.44 -21.04
C ALA A 97 26.62 -3.00 -20.92
N LEU A 98 25.33 -2.82 -20.58
CA LEU A 98 24.75 -1.50 -20.32
C LEU A 98 25.25 -0.93 -18.99
N TRP A 99 25.37 -1.75 -17.97
CA TRP A 99 25.91 -1.34 -16.65
C TRP A 99 27.38 -0.94 -16.71
N ASP A 100 28.19 -1.64 -17.51
CA ASP A 100 29.59 -1.29 -17.74
C ASP A 100 29.76 0.04 -18.51
N LYS A 101 28.87 0.26 -19.48
CA LYS A 101 28.94 1.46 -20.34
C LYS A 101 28.41 2.72 -19.63
N GLU A 102 27.34 2.57 -18.83
CA GLU A 102 26.67 3.67 -18.15
C GLU A 102 26.43 3.34 -16.68
N PRO A 103 27.53 3.27 -15.88
CA PRO A 103 27.41 2.86 -14.48
C PRO A 103 26.63 3.85 -13.65
N THR A 104 25.75 3.33 -12.80
CA THR A 104 24.93 4.13 -11.85
C THR A 104 25.10 3.61 -10.44
N SER A 105 25.06 4.48 -9.44
CA SER A 105 25.02 4.07 -8.03
C SER A 105 23.62 3.60 -7.65
N ARG A 106 23.51 2.44 -7.04
CA ARG A 106 22.23 1.82 -6.63
C ARG A 106 22.31 1.28 -5.22
N MET A 107 21.18 1.31 -4.54
CA MET A 107 20.97 0.59 -3.31
C MET A 107 20.28 -0.73 -3.64
N VAL A 108 20.96 -1.83 -3.34
CA VAL A 108 20.46 -3.20 -3.47
C VAL A 108 19.95 -3.63 -2.10
N ARG A 109 18.63 -3.69 -1.91
CA ARG A 109 18.02 -4.14 -0.66
C ARG A 109 17.76 -5.64 -0.71
N THR A 110 18.17 -6.35 0.31
CA THR A 110 18.15 -7.82 0.33
C THR A 110 17.56 -8.39 1.61
N PHE A 111 17.20 -9.67 1.55
CA PHE A 111 17.11 -10.54 2.71
C PHE A 111 18.20 -11.61 2.55
N LEU A 112 19.15 -11.63 3.46
CA LEU A 112 20.21 -12.63 3.46
C LEU A 112 19.79 -13.90 4.20
N ASP A 113 20.35 -15.02 3.78
CA ASP A 113 20.28 -16.28 4.51
C ASP A 113 21.35 -16.32 5.62
N ASN A 114 21.33 -17.35 6.44
CA ASN A 114 22.21 -17.45 7.61
C ASN A 114 23.72 -17.51 7.27
N ASP A 115 24.06 -17.87 6.03
CA ASP A 115 25.45 -17.92 5.56
C ASP A 115 25.95 -16.56 5.02
N GLU A 116 25.05 -15.56 4.92
CA GLU A 116 25.31 -14.21 4.41
C GLU A 116 25.85 -14.14 2.98
N THR A 117 25.92 -15.29 2.28
CA THR A 117 26.40 -15.39 0.88
C THR A 117 25.28 -15.61 -0.13
N THR A 118 24.15 -16.10 0.36
CA THR A 118 22.90 -16.31 -0.42
C THR A 118 21.75 -15.48 0.14
N GLY A 119 20.65 -15.42 -0.58
CA GLY A 119 19.47 -14.68 -0.19
C GLY A 119 18.70 -14.14 -1.39
N VAL A 120 17.89 -13.09 -1.17
CA VAL A 120 17.01 -12.51 -2.19
C VAL A 120 17.20 -11.01 -2.29
N VAL A 121 17.42 -10.50 -3.49
CA VAL A 121 17.29 -9.08 -3.84
C VAL A 121 15.81 -8.74 -3.89
N ARG A 122 15.35 -7.91 -2.96
CA ARG A 122 13.95 -7.48 -2.84
C ARG A 122 13.68 -6.11 -3.46
N ALA A 123 14.73 -5.28 -3.61
CA ALA A 123 14.63 -4.01 -4.31
C ALA A 123 15.97 -3.58 -4.92
N PHE A 124 15.87 -2.85 -6.04
CA PHE A 124 16.97 -2.23 -6.75
C PHE A 124 16.63 -0.75 -6.98
N VAL A 125 16.92 0.08 -5.99
CA VAL A 125 16.47 1.47 -5.94
C VAL A 125 17.65 2.46 -6.09
N SER A 126 17.34 3.76 -6.17
CA SER A 126 18.37 4.80 -6.19
C SER A 126 19.19 4.79 -4.90
N ASP A 127 20.46 5.15 -4.99
CA ASP A 127 21.35 5.43 -3.85
C ASP A 127 20.84 6.53 -2.92
N LYS A 128 19.90 7.34 -3.40
CA LYS A 128 19.20 8.40 -2.66
C LYS A 128 17.87 7.93 -2.04
N PHE A 129 17.56 6.63 -2.13
CA PHE A 129 16.34 6.09 -1.56
C PHE A 129 16.35 6.24 -0.04
N LYS A 130 15.32 6.89 0.50
CA LYS A 130 15.14 7.03 1.95
C LYS A 130 14.57 5.73 2.52
N THR A 131 15.37 5.03 3.30
CA THR A 131 14.95 3.82 3.99
C THR A 131 14.08 4.18 5.20
N PHE A 132 12.92 3.55 5.29
CA PHE A 132 12.07 3.53 6.48
C PHE A 132 11.43 2.16 6.55
N ASP A 133 11.86 1.36 7.49
CA ASP A 133 11.50 -0.05 7.52
C ASP A 133 10.17 -0.30 8.23
N ASN A 134 9.54 -1.42 7.93
CA ASN A 134 8.24 -1.82 8.46
C ASN A 134 8.24 -1.87 10.00
N ILE A 135 9.37 -2.28 10.58
CA ILE A 135 9.53 -2.33 12.02
C ILE A 135 9.44 -0.94 12.67
N ASN A 136 9.99 0.11 12.01
CA ASN A 136 9.92 1.49 12.48
C ASN A 136 8.48 2.01 12.48
N LEU A 137 7.71 1.72 11.40
CA LEU A 137 6.30 2.07 11.33
C LEU A 137 5.50 1.42 12.47
N LEU A 138 5.70 0.12 12.70
CA LEU A 138 4.97 -0.59 13.74
C LEU A 138 5.37 -0.11 15.15
N ASN A 139 6.66 0.07 15.42
CA ASN A 139 7.16 0.57 16.71
C ASN A 139 6.68 1.99 17.04
N SER A 140 6.55 2.86 16.05
CA SER A 140 6.05 4.23 16.24
C SER A 140 4.54 4.31 16.40
N SER A 141 3.79 3.36 15.81
CA SER A 141 2.33 3.44 15.70
C SER A 141 1.59 2.58 16.73
N LEU A 142 2.03 1.32 16.95
CA LEU A 142 1.30 0.37 17.81
C LEU A 142 1.16 0.83 19.27
N PRO A 143 2.17 1.41 19.94
CA PRO A 143 2.00 1.89 21.32
C PRO A 143 0.87 2.90 21.43
N GLN A 144 0.72 3.80 20.46
CA GLN A 144 -0.32 4.82 20.46
C GLN A 144 -1.73 4.23 20.32
N LEU A 145 -1.84 3.14 19.56
CA LEU A 145 -3.10 2.40 19.39
C LEU A 145 -3.44 1.62 20.68
N MET A 146 -2.44 1.00 21.31
CA MET A 146 -2.64 0.25 22.58
C MET A 146 -3.03 1.15 23.73
N ASP A 147 -2.50 2.37 23.80
CA ASP A 147 -2.81 3.37 24.82
C ASP A 147 -4.14 4.10 24.58
N SER A 148 -4.72 3.93 23.39
CA SER A 148 -5.98 4.57 23.01
C SER A 148 -7.19 3.86 23.63
N PRO A 149 -8.21 4.60 24.12
CA PRO A 149 -9.45 4.02 24.66
C PRO A 149 -10.39 3.43 23.58
N ALA A 150 -9.95 3.41 22.32
CA ALA A 150 -10.80 3.05 21.18
C ALA A 150 -11.02 1.54 21.01
N ASP A 151 -10.36 0.69 21.77
CA ASP A 151 -10.44 -0.79 21.70
C ASP A 151 -10.28 -1.31 20.26
N TRP A 152 -9.02 -1.33 19.79
CA TRP A 152 -8.69 -1.68 18.43
C TRP A 152 -8.64 -3.19 18.18
N GLN A 153 -9.31 -3.63 17.14
CA GLN A 153 -9.23 -4.99 16.63
C GLN A 153 -8.56 -5.01 15.26
N VAL A 154 -7.68 -5.98 15.03
CA VAL A 154 -7.05 -6.20 13.73
C VAL A 154 -8.06 -6.82 12.78
N VAL A 155 -8.34 -6.14 11.68
CA VAL A 155 -9.17 -6.65 10.58
C VAL A 155 -8.32 -7.47 9.62
N ASN A 156 -7.15 -6.92 9.25
CA ASN A 156 -6.19 -7.57 8.36
C ASN A 156 -4.77 -7.06 8.64
N GLY A 157 -3.79 -7.97 8.61
CA GLY A 157 -2.38 -7.66 8.66
C GLY A 157 -1.62 -8.56 7.70
N THR A 158 -0.91 -7.96 6.72
CA THR A 158 -0.13 -8.72 5.73
C THR A 158 1.11 -7.97 5.29
N VAL A 159 2.14 -8.73 4.89
CA VAL A 159 3.32 -8.24 4.20
C VAL A 159 3.41 -8.97 2.87
N THR A 160 3.37 -8.22 1.79
CA THR A 160 3.65 -8.69 0.42
C THR A 160 5.11 -8.39 0.06
N ASP A 161 5.56 -8.80 -1.11
CA ASP A 161 6.89 -8.43 -1.63
C ASP A 161 7.07 -6.92 -1.83
N LYS A 162 5.97 -6.17 -1.88
CA LYS A 162 5.96 -4.73 -2.15
C LYS A 162 5.67 -3.89 -0.92
N ARG A 163 4.75 -4.34 -0.05
CA ARG A 163 4.22 -3.48 1.01
C ARG A 163 3.77 -4.24 2.25
N LEU A 164 3.84 -3.55 3.37
CA LEU A 164 3.12 -3.91 4.58
C LEU A 164 1.77 -3.19 4.60
N TYR A 165 0.73 -3.91 5.03
CA TYR A 165 -0.60 -3.40 5.34
C TYR A 165 -1.04 -3.89 6.72
N LEU A 166 -1.51 -2.99 7.56
CA LEU A 166 -2.20 -3.30 8.81
C LEU A 166 -3.46 -2.46 8.90
N ARG A 167 -4.62 -3.10 9.01
CA ARG A 167 -5.92 -2.45 9.10
C ARG A 167 -6.61 -2.84 10.39
N LEU A 168 -7.05 -1.83 11.12
CA LEU A 168 -7.72 -1.97 12.41
C LEU A 168 -9.09 -1.32 12.35
N LYS A 169 -10.01 -1.81 13.20
CA LYS A 169 -11.30 -1.17 13.49
C LYS A 169 -11.47 -1.03 14.99
N SER A 170 -12.19 -0.02 15.41
CA SER A 170 -12.54 0.19 16.80
C SER A 170 -13.87 -0.48 17.14
N GLU A 171 -13.95 -1.15 18.27
CA GLU A 171 -15.21 -1.65 18.82
C GLU A 171 -15.92 -0.59 19.67
N ALA A 172 -15.17 0.35 20.27
CA ALA A 172 -15.71 1.41 21.13
C ALA A 172 -16.20 2.63 20.32
N GLN A 173 -15.57 2.94 19.18
CA GLN A 173 -15.94 4.10 18.36
C GLN A 173 -16.82 3.68 17.19
N THR A 174 -18.11 3.53 17.49
CA THR A 174 -19.15 3.23 16.49
C THR A 174 -20.18 4.35 16.41
N GLY A 175 -20.86 4.45 15.25
CA GLY A 175 -21.93 5.41 15.00
C GLY A 175 -22.89 4.89 13.94
N VAL A 176 -23.98 5.61 13.72
CA VAL A 176 -24.99 5.29 12.70
C VAL A 176 -25.09 6.47 11.75
N ALA A 177 -24.75 6.27 10.49
CA ALA A 177 -24.88 7.31 9.46
C ALA A 177 -26.36 7.44 8.97
N ALA A 178 -27.05 6.31 8.80
CA ALA A 178 -28.48 6.24 8.52
C ALA A 178 -29.06 4.97 9.14
N VAL A 179 -30.39 4.86 9.17
CA VAL A 179 -31.06 3.67 9.70
C VAL A 179 -30.56 2.41 8.99
N GLY A 180 -29.93 1.51 9.76
CA GLY A 180 -29.35 0.26 9.26
C GLY A 180 -27.87 0.35 8.84
N ASP A 181 -27.29 1.55 8.75
CA ASP A 181 -25.89 1.75 8.33
C ASP A 181 -25.00 2.07 9.56
N LYS A 182 -24.68 1.03 10.31
CA LYS A 182 -23.78 1.12 11.46
C LYS A 182 -22.33 1.11 10.99
N MET A 183 -21.55 2.09 11.43
CA MET A 183 -20.15 2.30 11.08
C MET A 183 -19.24 2.24 12.30
N ALA A 184 -17.98 1.89 12.05
CA ALA A 184 -16.92 1.92 13.06
C ALA A 184 -15.71 2.70 12.54
N ASN A 185 -15.05 3.43 13.45
CA ASN A 185 -13.77 4.05 13.17
C ASN A 185 -12.70 2.98 12.91
N GLY A 186 -11.76 3.29 12.03
CA GLY A 186 -10.64 2.42 11.75
C GLY A 186 -9.38 3.21 11.41
N ILE A 187 -8.25 2.53 11.51
CA ILE A 187 -6.94 3.04 11.13
C ILE A 187 -6.26 2.03 10.23
N GLY A 188 -5.66 2.52 9.14
CA GLY A 188 -4.77 1.75 8.30
C GLY A 188 -3.36 2.27 8.39
N LEU A 189 -2.41 1.33 8.40
CA LEU A 189 -0.97 1.56 8.30
C LEU A 189 -0.47 0.87 7.04
N SER A 190 0.34 1.54 6.24
CA SER A 190 1.02 0.89 5.13
C SER A 190 2.42 1.47 4.92
N ASN A 191 3.35 0.62 4.47
CA ASN A 191 4.71 1.01 4.15
C ASN A 191 5.26 0.18 3.01
N SER A 192 6.16 0.76 2.23
CA SER A 192 6.94 0.05 1.23
C SER A 192 8.43 0.27 1.45
N GLU A 193 9.12 -0.78 1.83
CA GLU A 193 10.58 -0.78 1.97
C GLU A 193 11.31 -0.88 0.62
N VAL A 194 10.58 -1.16 -0.45
CA VAL A 194 11.11 -1.50 -1.78
C VAL A 194 10.79 -0.45 -2.86
N GLY A 195 10.30 0.72 -2.46
CA GLY A 195 9.97 1.80 -3.40
C GLY A 195 8.63 1.65 -4.14
N ALA A 196 7.77 0.70 -3.73
CA ALA A 196 6.44 0.52 -4.33
C ALA A 196 5.36 1.45 -3.74
N GLY A 197 5.74 2.42 -2.93
CA GLY A 197 4.85 3.41 -2.33
C GLY A 197 5.46 4.10 -1.12
N SER A 198 4.71 5.03 -0.53
CA SER A 198 5.12 5.79 0.65
C SER A 198 4.67 5.13 1.95
N VAL A 199 5.27 5.57 3.06
CA VAL A 199 4.74 5.35 4.40
C VAL A 199 3.41 6.08 4.53
N SER A 200 2.39 5.44 5.06
CA SER A 200 1.07 6.03 5.21
C SER A 200 0.39 5.58 6.49
N VAL A 201 -0.21 6.56 7.18
CA VAL A 201 -1.23 6.34 8.20
C VAL A 201 -2.49 7.04 7.72
N TYR A 202 -3.60 6.32 7.71
CA TYR A 202 -4.86 6.84 7.19
C TYR A 202 -6.04 6.36 8.03
N GLN A 203 -7.07 7.19 8.10
CA GLN A 203 -8.31 6.81 8.73
C GLN A 203 -9.14 5.95 7.76
N THR A 204 -9.78 4.93 8.29
CA THR A 204 -10.79 4.14 7.57
C THR A 204 -12.11 4.20 8.29
N ILE A 205 -13.20 4.07 7.55
CA ILE A 205 -14.54 3.86 8.10
C ILE A 205 -15.01 2.49 7.65
N TRP A 206 -15.40 1.67 8.59
CA TRP A 206 -15.90 0.33 8.36
C TRP A 206 -17.42 0.33 8.42
N THR A 207 -18.08 -0.02 7.31
CA THR A 207 -19.52 -0.31 7.32
C THR A 207 -19.72 -1.72 7.87
N LEU A 208 -20.33 -1.84 9.03
CA LEU A 208 -20.37 -3.10 9.78
C LEU A 208 -21.29 -4.15 9.16
N ALA A 209 -22.30 -3.74 8.39
CA ALA A 209 -23.19 -4.66 7.68
C ALA A 209 -22.48 -5.41 6.55
N CYS A 210 -21.53 -4.74 5.84
CA CYS A 210 -20.87 -5.25 4.66
C CYS A 210 -19.40 -5.61 4.88
N LEU A 211 -18.83 -5.25 6.04
CA LEU A 211 -17.41 -5.34 6.36
C LEU A 211 -16.52 -4.60 5.35
N ASN A 212 -17.08 -3.60 4.64
CA ASN A 212 -16.36 -2.78 3.70
C ASN A 212 -15.64 -1.65 4.43
N GLY A 213 -14.36 -1.47 4.15
CA GLY A 213 -13.57 -0.36 4.66
C GLY A 213 -13.42 0.72 3.58
N MET A 214 -13.70 1.98 3.94
CA MET A 214 -13.43 3.15 3.11
C MET A 214 -12.27 3.93 3.72
N GLN A 215 -11.25 4.29 2.92
CA GLN A 215 -10.22 5.22 3.36
C GLN A 215 -10.72 6.65 3.21
N THR A 216 -10.63 7.46 4.25
CA THR A 216 -11.01 8.86 4.18
C THR A 216 -9.95 9.67 3.45
N GLU A 217 -10.35 10.47 2.45
CA GLU A 217 -9.49 11.51 1.89
C GLU A 217 -9.57 12.77 2.77
N ASN A 218 -8.88 12.78 3.88
CA ASN A 218 -8.68 14.04 4.57
C ASN A 218 -7.38 14.67 4.01
N ARG A 219 -7.48 15.59 3.04
CA ARG A 219 -6.32 16.26 2.39
C ARG A 219 -5.39 16.96 3.38
N ASN A 220 -5.86 17.25 4.57
CA ASN A 220 -5.09 17.89 5.63
C ASN A 220 -4.46 16.89 6.62
N ARG A 221 -4.78 15.58 6.54
CA ARG A 221 -4.39 14.56 7.53
C ARG A 221 -3.86 13.24 6.92
N SER A 222 -3.98 13.01 5.61
CA SER A 222 -3.30 11.91 4.94
C SER A 222 -1.89 12.35 4.59
N SER A 223 -0.95 12.06 5.47
CA SER A 223 0.43 12.32 5.14
C SER A 223 0.94 11.20 4.24
N HIS A 224 0.89 11.41 2.94
CA HIS A 224 1.84 10.77 2.06
C HIS A 224 3.19 11.43 2.32
N ILE A 225 3.97 10.85 3.20
CA ILE A 225 5.33 11.30 3.47
C ILE A 225 6.16 10.77 2.30
N THR A 226 6.13 11.49 1.19
CA THR A 226 6.99 11.20 0.05
C THR A 226 8.34 11.83 0.29
N SER A 227 9.37 11.02 0.35
CA SER A 227 10.77 11.43 0.29
C SER A 227 11.17 12.06 -1.05
N ALA A 228 10.25 12.21 -1.99
CA ALA A 228 10.56 12.54 -3.39
C ALA A 228 11.02 13.98 -3.62
N ARG A 229 10.77 14.94 -2.72
CA ARG A 229 11.22 16.34 -2.92
C ARG A 229 12.59 16.64 -2.31
N ASP A 230 13.01 15.88 -1.30
CA ASP A 230 14.30 16.05 -0.62
C ASP A 230 15.35 15.03 -1.07
N SER A 231 15.01 14.15 -2.04
CA SER A 231 15.88 13.05 -2.47
C SER A 231 17.17 13.50 -3.19
N ALA A 232 17.20 14.73 -3.73
CA ALA A 232 18.38 15.22 -4.47
C ALA A 232 19.62 15.28 -3.58
N ASP A 233 19.45 15.68 -2.30
CA ASP A 233 20.54 15.91 -1.35
C ASP A 233 20.68 14.80 -0.30
N TYR A 234 19.76 13.81 -0.26
CA TYR A 234 19.76 12.78 0.78
C TYR A 234 21.04 11.93 0.81
N GLY A 235 21.66 11.72 -0.35
CA GLY A 235 22.95 11.05 -0.45
C GLY A 235 24.12 11.80 0.22
N LEU A 236 23.98 13.12 0.38
CA LEU A 236 24.99 13.98 1.00
C LEU A 236 24.87 14.04 2.53
N LEU A 237 23.75 13.59 3.09
CA LEU A 237 23.50 13.64 4.52
C LEU A 237 24.36 12.62 5.28
N SER A 238 24.82 13.00 6.46
CA SER A 238 25.44 12.09 7.42
C SER A 238 24.44 11.06 7.96
N GLY A 239 24.94 9.95 8.52
CA GLY A 239 24.08 8.97 9.20
C GLY A 239 23.23 9.59 10.29
N GLU A 240 23.82 10.48 11.13
CA GLU A 240 23.13 11.19 12.20
C GLU A 240 21.96 12.06 11.66
N ALA A 241 22.16 12.75 10.53
CA ALA A 241 21.10 13.54 9.90
C ALA A 241 19.97 12.66 9.36
N LYS A 242 20.29 11.49 8.81
CA LYS A 242 19.29 10.50 8.34
C LYS A 242 18.50 9.91 9.49
N ASP A 243 19.15 9.62 10.60
CA ASP A 243 18.50 9.11 11.82
C ASP A 243 17.55 10.16 12.43
N ALA A 244 17.98 11.43 12.48
CA ALA A 244 17.15 12.53 12.95
C ALA A 244 15.91 12.74 12.06
N ASP A 245 16.05 12.62 10.74
CA ASP A 245 14.95 12.74 9.79
C ASP A 245 13.97 11.56 9.92
N ASN A 246 14.46 10.33 10.11
CA ASN A 246 13.63 9.17 10.40
C ASN A 246 12.88 9.32 11.73
N HIS A 247 13.55 9.82 12.77
CA HIS A 247 12.91 10.09 14.05
C HIS A 247 11.82 11.15 13.95
N ALA A 248 12.05 12.24 13.19
CA ALA A 248 11.01 13.22 12.91
C ALA A 248 9.80 12.63 12.18
N LEU A 249 10.03 11.67 11.28
CA LEU A 249 8.96 10.92 10.62
C LEU A 249 8.17 10.05 11.61
N GLU A 250 8.85 9.33 12.50
CA GLU A 250 8.21 8.52 13.54
C GLU A 250 7.30 9.36 14.45
N LEU A 251 7.76 10.56 14.86
CA LEU A 251 6.95 11.51 15.64
C LEU A 251 5.69 11.95 14.89
N LYS A 252 5.82 12.27 13.60
CA LYS A 252 4.67 12.62 12.75
C LYS A 252 3.66 11.48 12.62
N LEU A 253 4.13 10.25 12.41
CA LEU A 253 3.28 9.07 12.34
C LEU A 253 2.52 8.85 13.65
N ARG A 254 3.21 8.97 14.77
CA ARG A 254 2.62 8.91 16.11
C ARG A 254 1.48 9.92 16.29
N ASP A 255 1.71 11.17 15.91
CA ASP A 255 0.71 12.23 16.06
C ASP A 255 -0.49 12.03 15.12
N LEU A 256 -0.27 11.49 13.92
CA LEU A 256 -1.35 11.10 13.00
C LEU A 256 -2.19 9.95 13.55
N VAL A 257 -1.56 8.93 14.12
CA VAL A 257 -2.28 7.82 14.76
C VAL A 257 -3.18 8.35 15.87
N LYS A 258 -2.67 9.24 16.73
CA LYS A 258 -3.47 9.89 17.78
C LYS A 258 -4.66 10.68 17.23
N ALA A 259 -4.43 11.45 16.16
CA ALA A 259 -5.48 12.24 15.53
C ALA A 259 -6.58 11.36 14.95
N TYR A 260 -6.23 10.29 14.21
CA TYR A 260 -7.21 9.38 13.61
C TYR A 260 -7.89 8.45 14.64
N ALA A 261 -7.24 8.21 15.77
CA ALA A 261 -7.83 7.50 16.89
C ALA A 261 -8.83 8.35 17.69
N SER A 262 -8.96 9.65 17.39
CA SER A 262 -9.88 10.53 18.12
C SER A 262 -11.34 10.32 17.68
N ARG A 263 -12.25 10.45 18.66
CA ARG A 263 -13.70 10.41 18.39
C ARG A 263 -14.16 11.55 17.47
N GLU A 264 -13.60 12.73 17.66
CA GLU A 264 -13.92 13.93 16.88
C GLU A 264 -13.68 13.69 15.38
N THR A 265 -12.53 13.13 15.02
CA THR A 265 -12.20 12.83 13.62
C THR A 265 -13.15 11.81 13.01
N PHE A 266 -13.59 10.82 13.80
CA PHE A 266 -14.58 9.85 13.35
C PHE A 266 -15.94 10.50 13.11
N ASP A 267 -16.41 11.35 14.03
CA ASP A 267 -17.70 12.02 13.93
C ASP A 267 -17.77 12.95 12.71
N GLU A 268 -16.69 13.65 12.36
CA GLU A 268 -16.60 14.44 11.11
C GLU A 268 -16.88 13.61 9.85
N VAL A 269 -16.37 12.39 9.79
CA VAL A 269 -16.59 11.52 8.62
C VAL A 269 -17.97 10.88 8.66
N LEU A 270 -18.47 10.53 9.84
CA LEU A 270 -19.83 10.03 10.03
C LEU A 270 -20.85 11.05 9.53
N ASP A 271 -20.63 12.34 9.82
CA ASP A 271 -21.49 13.43 9.33
C ASP A 271 -21.43 13.58 7.80
N LYS A 272 -20.28 13.36 7.18
CA LYS A 272 -20.16 13.34 5.71
C LYS A 272 -20.94 12.17 5.11
N MET A 273 -20.84 10.99 5.70
CA MET A 273 -21.63 9.82 5.26
C MET A 273 -23.12 10.03 5.44
N ASN A 274 -23.52 10.65 6.54
CA ASN A 274 -24.91 11.05 6.76
C ASN A 274 -25.45 11.93 5.62
N ARG A 275 -24.70 12.97 5.24
CA ARG A 275 -25.07 13.82 4.09
C ARG A 275 -25.13 13.04 2.78
N ALA A 276 -24.17 12.14 2.57
CA ALA A 276 -24.10 11.32 1.36
C ALA A 276 -25.32 10.38 1.17
N HIS A 277 -26.04 10.04 2.24
CA HIS A 277 -27.33 9.34 2.15
C HIS A 277 -28.45 10.21 1.60
N GLY A 278 -28.35 11.53 1.70
CA GLY A 278 -29.28 12.48 1.10
C GLY A 278 -28.97 12.85 -0.36
N ASP A 279 -27.77 12.55 -0.83
CA ASP A 279 -27.32 12.86 -2.20
C ASP A 279 -27.83 11.79 -3.18
N ILE A 280 -29.03 12.01 -3.74
CA ILE A 280 -29.71 11.07 -4.64
C ILE A 280 -29.04 11.07 -6.02
N ILE A 281 -28.99 9.90 -6.66
CA ILE A 281 -28.54 9.71 -8.04
C ILE A 281 -29.74 9.35 -8.91
N GLU A 282 -29.95 10.12 -9.97
CA GLU A 282 -31.00 9.86 -10.96
C GLU A 282 -30.47 9.02 -12.14
N GLY A 283 -31.36 8.31 -12.83
CA GLY A 283 -31.05 7.58 -14.05
C GLY A 283 -31.05 6.07 -13.93
N ASP A 284 -30.58 5.41 -14.99
CA ASP A 284 -30.56 3.95 -15.08
C ASP A 284 -29.47 3.35 -14.19
N PHE A 285 -29.84 2.32 -13.46
CA PHE A 285 -28.98 1.57 -12.57
C PHE A 285 -27.68 1.06 -13.23
N HIS A 286 -27.75 0.68 -14.51
CA HIS A 286 -26.61 0.16 -15.25
C HIS A 286 -25.66 1.26 -15.75
N GLU A 287 -26.15 2.49 -15.93
CA GLU A 287 -25.36 3.63 -16.40
C GLU A 287 -24.58 4.32 -15.27
N ILE A 288 -25.08 4.24 -14.03
CA ILE A 288 -24.47 4.91 -12.88
C ILE A 288 -23.01 4.50 -12.65
N PRO A 289 -22.64 3.19 -12.69
CA PRO A 289 -21.22 2.77 -12.57
C PRO A 289 -20.33 3.35 -13.67
N GLU A 290 -20.84 3.54 -14.90
CA GLU A 290 -20.05 4.14 -15.99
C GLU A 290 -19.82 5.63 -15.77
N ARG A 291 -20.82 6.35 -15.23
CA ARG A 291 -20.67 7.77 -14.84
C ARG A 291 -19.62 7.92 -13.72
N VAL A 292 -19.68 7.06 -12.69
CA VAL A 292 -18.67 7.01 -11.63
C VAL A 292 -17.30 6.70 -12.21
N GLY A 293 -17.21 5.71 -13.10
CA GLY A 293 -15.96 5.33 -13.76
C GLY A 293 -15.36 6.45 -14.60
N THR A 294 -16.19 7.24 -15.28
CA THR A 294 -15.74 8.42 -16.04
C THR A 294 -15.11 9.47 -15.12
N VAL A 295 -15.74 9.76 -13.98
CA VAL A 295 -15.24 10.77 -13.01
C VAL A 295 -13.97 10.28 -12.31
N LEU A 296 -13.92 9.00 -11.93
CA LEU A 296 -12.76 8.39 -11.29
C LEU A 296 -11.67 7.94 -12.28
N LYS A 297 -11.89 8.07 -13.59
CA LYS A 297 -10.99 7.65 -14.69
C LYS A 297 -10.66 6.16 -14.65
N LEU A 298 -11.69 5.33 -14.58
CA LEU A 298 -11.57 3.89 -14.49
C LEU A 298 -11.59 3.22 -15.87
N THR A 299 -11.04 2.01 -15.94
CA THR A 299 -11.13 1.13 -17.10
C THR A 299 -12.52 0.50 -17.21
N LYS A 300 -12.84 -0.07 -18.39
CA LYS A 300 -14.11 -0.81 -18.59
C LYS A 300 -14.27 -2.00 -17.64
N LYS A 301 -13.16 -2.71 -17.33
CA LYS A 301 -13.17 -3.83 -16.38
C LYS A 301 -13.54 -3.32 -14.99
N GLU A 302 -12.89 -2.26 -14.52
CA GLU A 302 -13.16 -1.65 -13.21
C GLU A 302 -14.59 -1.12 -13.09
N ASN A 303 -15.21 -0.61 -14.18
CA ASN A 303 -16.61 -0.25 -14.19
C ASN A 303 -17.53 -1.46 -13.98
N THR A 304 -17.19 -2.61 -14.59
CA THR A 304 -17.91 -3.87 -14.35
C THR A 304 -17.75 -4.34 -12.90
N ASP A 305 -16.57 -4.17 -12.32
CA ASP A 305 -16.31 -4.52 -10.92
C ASP A 305 -17.17 -3.65 -9.98
N ILE A 306 -17.34 -2.34 -10.27
CA ILE A 306 -18.25 -1.47 -9.50
C ILE A 306 -19.71 -1.91 -9.66
N LEU A 307 -20.15 -2.31 -10.84
CA LEU A 307 -21.51 -2.82 -11.04
C LEU A 307 -21.77 -4.06 -10.19
N ASN A 308 -20.81 -4.99 -10.15
CA ASN A 308 -20.89 -6.18 -9.29
C ASN A 308 -20.90 -5.80 -7.80
N GLY A 309 -20.08 -4.83 -7.39
CA GLY A 309 -20.07 -4.28 -6.03
C GLY A 309 -21.41 -3.61 -5.66
N LEU A 310 -22.03 -2.91 -6.60
CA LEU A 310 -23.36 -2.30 -6.43
C LEU A 310 -24.44 -3.36 -6.25
N MET A 311 -24.43 -4.41 -7.08
CA MET A 311 -25.37 -5.53 -6.95
C MET A 311 -25.21 -6.23 -5.60
N ALA A 312 -23.97 -6.45 -5.13
CA ALA A 312 -23.71 -7.02 -3.83
C ALA A 312 -24.20 -6.13 -2.69
N THR A 313 -24.02 -4.81 -2.79
CA THR A 313 -24.48 -3.84 -1.79
C THR A 313 -26.00 -3.81 -1.69
N ILE A 314 -26.70 -3.84 -2.83
CA ILE A 314 -28.19 -3.85 -2.88
C ILE A 314 -28.75 -5.18 -2.36
N GLY A 315 -28.07 -6.29 -2.61
CA GLY A 315 -28.49 -7.62 -2.14
C GLY A 315 -28.34 -7.83 -0.63
N GLN A 316 -27.71 -6.91 0.08
CA GLN A 316 -27.49 -7.04 1.54
C GLN A 316 -28.73 -6.62 2.35
N SER A 317 -28.86 -7.21 3.55
CA SER A 317 -29.96 -6.89 4.47
C SER A 317 -29.90 -5.41 4.88
N GLY A 318 -30.93 -4.64 4.58
CA GLY A 318 -31.05 -3.20 4.90
C GLY A 318 -31.25 -2.31 3.69
N TYR A 319 -30.99 -2.79 2.46
CA TYR A 319 -31.38 -2.07 1.26
C TYR A 319 -32.84 -2.43 0.90
N GLU A 320 -33.74 -1.46 1.04
CA GLU A 320 -35.15 -1.66 0.64
C GLU A 320 -35.29 -1.49 -0.88
N HIS A 321 -35.89 -2.49 -1.52
CA HIS A 321 -36.22 -2.41 -2.96
C HIS A 321 -37.03 -1.16 -3.27
N GLY A 322 -36.58 -0.38 -4.26
CA GLY A 322 -37.24 0.83 -4.69
C GLY A 322 -36.73 2.12 -4.03
N LYS A 323 -35.77 2.05 -3.12
CA LYS A 323 -35.07 3.26 -2.67
C LYS A 323 -34.14 3.78 -3.76
N PRO A 324 -34.03 5.11 -3.95
CA PRO A 324 -33.10 5.69 -4.91
C PRO A 324 -31.65 5.37 -4.49
N LEU A 325 -30.77 5.22 -5.48
CA LEU A 325 -29.33 5.16 -5.21
C LEU A 325 -28.83 6.50 -4.70
N THR A 326 -27.86 6.45 -3.81
CA THR A 326 -27.28 7.64 -3.19
C THR A 326 -25.75 7.61 -3.31
N ARG A 327 -25.09 8.73 -3.01
CA ARG A 327 -23.64 8.80 -2.91
C ARG A 327 -23.12 7.74 -1.92
N ALA A 328 -23.76 7.59 -0.76
CA ALA A 328 -23.40 6.58 0.24
C ALA A 328 -23.49 5.15 -0.33
N THR A 329 -24.57 4.83 -1.07
CA THR A 329 -24.71 3.53 -1.74
C THR A 329 -23.58 3.27 -2.72
N MET A 330 -23.19 4.28 -3.51
CA MET A 330 -22.08 4.14 -4.46
C MET A 330 -20.72 4.06 -3.78
N VAL A 331 -20.50 4.76 -2.67
CA VAL A 331 -19.28 4.60 -1.84
C VAL A 331 -19.17 3.15 -1.36
N ASN A 332 -20.25 2.59 -0.83
CA ASN A 332 -20.28 1.19 -0.38
C ASN A 332 -20.06 0.22 -1.56
N ALA A 333 -20.64 0.48 -2.73
CA ALA A 333 -20.45 -0.34 -3.93
C ALA A 333 -18.98 -0.34 -4.42
N VAL A 334 -18.34 0.81 -4.48
CA VAL A 334 -16.93 0.96 -4.86
C VAL A 334 -16.02 0.25 -3.88
N THR A 335 -16.29 0.39 -2.58
CA THR A 335 -15.45 -0.26 -1.53
C THR A 335 -15.72 -1.76 -1.41
N ALA A 336 -16.91 -2.25 -1.80
CA ALA A 336 -17.20 -3.68 -1.83
C ALA A 336 -16.32 -4.47 -2.80
N VAL A 337 -15.84 -3.83 -3.87
CA VAL A 337 -14.90 -4.44 -4.82
C VAL A 337 -13.62 -4.92 -4.11
N ALA A 338 -13.17 -4.18 -3.10
CA ALA A 338 -11.98 -4.53 -2.31
C ALA A 338 -12.04 -5.90 -1.63
N ASN A 339 -13.25 -6.42 -1.35
CA ASN A 339 -13.43 -7.71 -0.68
C ASN A 339 -12.95 -8.92 -1.52
N ASN A 340 -12.81 -8.74 -2.83
CA ASN A 340 -12.40 -9.77 -3.78
C ASN A 340 -11.04 -9.48 -4.43
N CYS A 341 -10.27 -8.54 -3.88
CA CYS A 341 -8.99 -8.10 -4.42
C CYS A 341 -7.81 -8.63 -3.60
N ASP A 342 -6.64 -8.69 -4.25
CA ASP A 342 -5.37 -8.90 -3.58
C ASP A 342 -5.03 -7.70 -2.66
N ALA A 343 -4.16 -7.92 -1.69
CA ALA A 343 -3.85 -6.93 -0.66
C ALA A 343 -3.39 -5.57 -1.21
N ASP A 344 -2.65 -5.57 -2.33
CA ASP A 344 -2.16 -4.35 -2.99
C ASP A 344 -3.29 -3.55 -3.67
N ASP A 345 -4.33 -4.22 -4.18
CA ASP A 345 -5.49 -3.59 -4.84
C ASP A 345 -6.57 -3.13 -3.84
N VAL A 346 -6.66 -3.74 -2.66
CA VAL A 346 -7.60 -3.34 -1.60
C VAL A 346 -7.47 -1.85 -1.28
N ASP A 347 -6.25 -1.35 -1.07
CA ASP A 347 -5.99 0.05 -0.74
C ASP A 347 -6.52 1.00 -1.82
N MET A 348 -6.32 0.65 -3.08
CA MET A 348 -6.78 1.45 -4.22
C MET A 348 -8.30 1.60 -4.23
N TRP A 349 -9.04 0.50 -4.03
CA TRP A 349 -10.50 0.54 -4.03
C TRP A 349 -11.07 1.28 -2.81
N GLN A 350 -10.46 1.11 -1.63
CA GLN A 350 -10.82 1.85 -0.43
C GLN A 350 -10.60 3.37 -0.59
N GLN A 351 -9.48 3.78 -1.21
CA GLN A 351 -9.21 5.19 -1.54
C GLN A 351 -10.23 5.75 -2.55
N ARG A 352 -10.63 4.96 -3.55
CA ARG A 352 -11.65 5.36 -4.54
C ARG A 352 -12.99 5.65 -3.87
N GLY A 353 -13.38 4.86 -2.87
CA GLY A 353 -14.56 5.13 -2.04
C GLY A 353 -14.47 6.49 -1.34
N GLY A 354 -13.33 6.79 -0.72
CA GLY A 354 -13.09 8.08 -0.08
C GLY A 354 -13.09 9.25 -1.06
N LYS A 355 -12.51 9.07 -2.26
CA LYS A 355 -12.58 10.07 -3.34
C LYS A 355 -14.01 10.35 -3.73
N LEU A 356 -14.81 9.31 -3.91
CA LEU A 356 -16.23 9.45 -4.28
C LEU A 356 -17.01 10.21 -3.20
N LEU A 357 -16.75 9.93 -1.92
CA LEU A 357 -17.38 10.65 -0.81
C LEU A 357 -17.02 12.15 -0.81
N ASN A 358 -15.79 12.50 -1.16
CA ASN A 358 -15.28 13.88 -1.10
C ASN A 358 -15.26 14.60 -2.46
N LEU A 359 -15.97 14.09 -3.48
CA LEU A 359 -16.10 14.82 -4.75
C LEU A 359 -16.73 16.19 -4.51
N ASN A 360 -16.17 17.21 -5.19
CA ASN A 360 -16.78 18.52 -5.24
C ASN A 360 -18.14 18.48 -6.01
N ASP A 361 -18.96 19.49 -5.83
CA ASP A 361 -20.31 19.56 -6.42
C ASP A 361 -20.29 19.41 -7.95
N ARG A 362 -19.32 19.99 -8.64
CA ARG A 362 -19.20 19.91 -10.09
C ARG A 362 -19.03 18.48 -10.58
N ASP A 363 -18.11 17.74 -9.95
CA ASP A 363 -17.83 16.36 -10.35
C ASP A 363 -18.91 15.40 -9.85
N TRP A 364 -19.51 15.70 -8.67
CA TRP A 364 -20.64 14.94 -8.17
C TRP A 364 -21.87 15.09 -9.09
N ASN A 365 -22.22 16.28 -9.55
CA ASN A 365 -23.35 16.51 -10.44
C ASN A 365 -23.26 15.77 -11.78
N ARG A 366 -22.05 15.40 -12.23
CA ARG A 366 -21.85 14.54 -13.41
C ARG A 366 -22.22 13.08 -13.17
N ILE A 367 -22.29 12.66 -11.93
CA ILE A 367 -22.72 11.31 -11.53
C ILE A 367 -24.21 11.32 -11.19
N ALA A 368 -24.66 12.35 -10.51
CA ALA A 368 -26.01 12.44 -9.95
C ALA A 368 -27.12 12.74 -10.99
N ALA A 369 -26.75 13.38 -12.13
CA ALA A 369 -27.71 13.83 -13.17
C ALA A 369 -28.10 12.72 -14.16
#